data_039911c57ef08ad91c77e2e7001e311f
#
_entry.id   039911c57ef08ad91c77e2e7001e311f
#
_cell.length_a   1.000
_cell.length_b   1.000
_cell.length_c   1.000
_cell.angle_alpha   90.00
_cell.angle_beta   90.00
_cell.angle_gamma   90.00
#
_symmetry.space_group_name_H-M   'P 1'
#
loop_
_entity.id
_entity.type
_entity.pdbx_description
1 polymer ?
#
loop_
_entity_poly.entity_id
_entity_poly.type
_entity_poly.pdbx_seq_one_letter_code
_entity_poly.pdbx_strand_id
1 'polypeptide(L)'
;MHKNQKPASKRTITTSKANRLSRRVRRSAEIRERLFRSALELFARKGFANTTVEDITEAADVGKGTFFNYFPSKDHILLAFGEMQLGKLEAAVAEARSSQLSVEQFLRALPERMTQEPTRNPAIVRTLLQAYLSTTAVREAMVDMQRRVHALHTQIIQMGQERGEIRIDIPAAEMANVFRQTVFGTLLMWSLYGDASLTDRMRTSLEVLWSGLAPRNPTAGANVVPLFTCGD
;
A
#
# COMPACT_ATOMS: atom_id res chain seq x y z
N MET A 1 41.42 -59.12 -11.53
CA MET A 1 40.61 -58.72 -10.36
C MET A 1 40.51 -57.20 -10.33
N HIS A 2 39.43 -56.63 -10.93
CA HIS A 2 39.17 -55.21 -10.87
C HIS A 2 37.94 -54.97 -9.97
N LYS A 3 38.14 -54.31 -8.83
CA LYS A 3 37.08 -53.89 -7.92
C LYS A 3 36.46 -52.59 -8.44
N ASN A 4 35.20 -52.70 -8.83
CA ASN A 4 34.35 -51.60 -9.23
C ASN A 4 33.81 -50.89 -7.98
N GLN A 5 34.31 -49.71 -7.63
CA GLN A 5 33.73 -48.85 -6.58
C GLN A 5 32.63 -47.98 -7.14
N LYS A 6 31.40 -48.18 -6.68
CA LYS A 6 30.26 -47.29 -6.91
C LYS A 6 30.47 -45.94 -6.19
N PRO A 7 30.26 -44.80 -6.81
CA PRO A 7 30.25 -43.54 -6.07
C PRO A 7 28.95 -43.38 -5.30
N ALA A 8 29.05 -43.18 -4.01
CA ALA A 8 27.95 -43.03 -3.07
C ALA A 8 27.15 -41.74 -3.28
N SER A 9 25.88 -41.92 -3.22
CA SER A 9 24.74 -40.98 -3.23
C SER A 9 24.85 -39.78 -2.24
N LYS A 10 25.47 -38.68 -2.67
CA LYS A 10 25.43 -37.40 -1.95
C LYS A 10 24.32 -36.46 -2.45
N ARG A 11 23.65 -36.74 -3.56
CA ARG A 11 22.63 -35.87 -4.20
C ARG A 11 21.22 -35.95 -3.60
N THR A 12 20.86 -37.08 -2.96
CA THR A 12 19.46 -37.31 -2.53
C THR A 12 19.11 -36.62 -1.21
N ILE A 13 20.08 -36.29 -0.36
CA ILE A 13 19.87 -35.70 0.98
C ILE A 13 19.62 -34.19 0.88
N THR A 14 20.25 -33.51 -0.07
CA THR A 14 20.16 -32.04 -0.24
C THR A 14 18.80 -31.63 -0.80
N THR A 15 18.25 -32.39 -1.73
CA THR A 15 16.90 -32.13 -2.33
C THR A 15 15.76 -32.36 -1.33
N SER A 16 15.86 -33.33 -0.44
CA SER A 16 14.86 -33.62 0.60
C SER A 16 14.81 -32.51 1.67
N LYS A 17 15.97 -31.95 2.04
CA LYS A 17 16.07 -30.85 3.04
C LYS A 17 15.56 -29.54 2.46
N ALA A 18 15.90 -29.22 1.22
CA ALA A 18 15.41 -28.05 0.49
C ALA A 18 13.88 -28.12 0.29
N ASN A 19 13.32 -29.27 -0.05
CA ASN A 19 11.89 -29.46 -0.22
C ASN A 19 11.11 -29.35 1.10
N ARG A 20 11.67 -29.84 2.20
CA ARG A 20 11.08 -29.66 3.55
C ARG A 20 11.11 -28.20 3.99
N LEU A 21 12.18 -27.47 3.73
CA LEU A 21 12.30 -26.04 4.02
C LEU A 21 11.28 -25.23 3.24
N SER A 22 11.14 -25.51 1.94
CA SER A 22 10.16 -24.89 1.05
C SER A 22 8.71 -25.13 1.53
N ARG A 23 8.37 -26.36 1.92
CA ARG A 23 7.04 -26.67 2.47
C ARG A 23 6.76 -25.95 3.80
N ARG A 24 7.77 -25.84 4.68
CA ARG A 24 7.62 -25.13 5.96
C ARG A 24 7.40 -23.62 5.73
N VAL A 25 8.17 -23.02 4.84
CA VAL A 25 8.02 -21.61 4.47
C VAL A 25 6.63 -21.34 3.88
N ARG A 26 6.17 -22.19 2.94
CA ARG A 26 4.85 -22.05 2.34
C ARG A 26 3.74 -22.18 3.38
N ARG A 27 3.78 -23.19 4.25
CA ARG A 27 2.80 -23.38 5.33
C ARG A 27 2.78 -22.20 6.31
N SER A 28 3.95 -21.63 6.62
CA SER A 28 4.07 -20.43 7.45
C SER A 28 3.39 -19.23 6.81
N ALA A 29 3.61 -19.01 5.51
CA ALA A 29 2.97 -17.94 4.76
C ALA A 29 1.43 -18.14 4.69
N GLU A 30 0.96 -19.36 4.48
CA GLU A 30 -0.47 -19.70 4.46
C GLU A 30 -1.16 -19.41 5.80
N ILE A 31 -0.51 -19.73 6.93
CA ILE A 31 -1.06 -19.43 8.26
C ILE A 31 -1.10 -17.92 8.51
N ARG A 32 -0.01 -17.21 8.18
CA ARG A 32 0.05 -15.75 8.32
C ARG A 32 -1.04 -15.07 7.52
N GLU A 33 -1.25 -15.51 6.28
CA GLU A 33 -2.30 -15.00 5.39
C GLU A 33 -3.71 -15.26 5.93
N ARG A 34 -3.99 -16.46 6.47
CA ARG A 34 -5.28 -16.76 7.09
C ARG A 34 -5.55 -15.85 8.29
N LEU A 35 -4.59 -15.71 9.20
CA LEU A 35 -4.69 -14.81 10.36
C LEU A 35 -4.98 -13.36 9.91
N PHE A 36 -4.23 -12.88 8.92
CA PHE A 36 -4.37 -11.55 8.38
C PHE A 36 -5.79 -11.33 7.78
N ARG A 37 -6.25 -12.25 6.94
CA ARG A 37 -7.56 -12.17 6.29
C ARG A 37 -8.71 -12.26 7.29
N SER A 38 -8.67 -13.25 8.20
CA SER A 38 -9.68 -13.40 9.27
C SER A 38 -9.78 -12.15 10.15
N ALA A 39 -8.65 -11.53 10.48
CA ALA A 39 -8.63 -10.29 11.25
C ALA A 39 -9.29 -9.13 10.50
N LEU A 40 -8.95 -8.92 9.22
CA LEU A 40 -9.56 -7.84 8.43
C LEU A 40 -11.07 -8.02 8.26
N GLU A 41 -11.55 -9.25 8.06
CA GLU A 41 -12.98 -9.56 7.99
C GLU A 41 -13.70 -9.27 9.33
N LEU A 42 -13.07 -9.62 10.45
CA LEU A 42 -13.59 -9.32 11.78
C LEU A 42 -13.58 -7.81 12.07
N PHE A 43 -12.52 -7.11 11.69
CA PHE A 43 -12.45 -5.65 11.81
C PHE A 43 -13.54 -4.95 11.00
N ALA A 44 -13.83 -5.44 9.80
CA ALA A 44 -14.91 -4.91 8.97
C ALA A 44 -16.29 -5.15 9.58
N ARG A 45 -16.51 -6.33 10.19
CA ARG A 45 -17.83 -6.76 10.68
C ARG A 45 -18.19 -6.20 12.05
N LYS A 46 -17.26 -6.22 13.02
CA LYS A 46 -17.52 -5.80 14.40
C LYS A 46 -16.64 -4.66 14.92
N GLY A 47 -15.77 -4.12 14.05
CA GLY A 47 -14.84 -3.05 14.37
C GLY A 47 -13.55 -3.54 15.04
N PHE A 48 -12.50 -2.74 14.96
CA PHE A 48 -11.19 -3.05 15.52
C PHE A 48 -11.21 -3.18 17.04
N ALA A 49 -11.87 -2.25 17.74
CA ALA A 49 -11.93 -2.24 19.20
C ALA A 49 -12.59 -3.50 19.77
N ASN A 50 -13.64 -3.98 19.12
CA ASN A 50 -14.44 -5.13 19.57
C ASN A 50 -13.90 -6.48 19.08
N THR A 51 -12.78 -6.50 18.35
CA THR A 51 -12.14 -7.74 17.88
C THR A 51 -11.01 -8.13 18.81
N THR A 52 -11.06 -9.35 19.34
CA THR A 52 -10.01 -9.92 20.20
C THR A 52 -9.04 -10.80 19.40
N VAL A 53 -7.89 -11.13 19.99
CA VAL A 53 -6.96 -12.10 19.40
C VAL A 53 -7.61 -13.48 19.37
N GLU A 54 -8.42 -13.81 20.38
CA GLU A 54 -9.18 -15.05 20.46
C GLU A 54 -10.12 -15.20 19.27
N ASP A 55 -10.89 -14.16 18.94
CA ASP A 55 -11.78 -14.16 17.76
C ASP A 55 -11.03 -14.43 16.47
N ILE A 56 -9.84 -13.80 16.33
CA ILE A 56 -9.02 -13.94 15.12
C ILE A 56 -8.47 -15.35 15.00
N THR A 57 -8.00 -15.93 16.11
CA THR A 57 -7.44 -17.28 16.13
C THR A 57 -8.48 -18.36 15.90
N GLU A 58 -9.68 -18.18 16.45
CA GLU A 58 -10.83 -19.04 16.19
C GLU A 58 -11.24 -19.00 14.72
N ALA A 59 -11.41 -17.80 14.15
CA ALA A 59 -11.77 -17.63 12.74
C ALA A 59 -10.70 -18.17 11.78
N ALA A 60 -9.42 -18.13 12.17
CA ALA A 60 -8.30 -18.64 11.39
C ALA A 60 -7.99 -20.12 11.64
N ASP A 61 -8.72 -20.80 12.54
CA ASP A 61 -8.47 -22.19 12.95
C ASP A 61 -7.01 -22.43 13.36
N VAL A 62 -6.51 -21.62 14.32
CA VAL A 62 -5.17 -21.76 14.89
C VAL A 62 -5.19 -21.46 16.40
N GLY A 63 -4.19 -21.97 17.11
CA GLY A 63 -4.04 -21.64 18.54
C GLY A 63 -3.49 -20.23 18.77
N LYS A 64 -3.83 -19.63 19.94
CA LYS A 64 -3.39 -18.28 20.35
C LYS A 64 -1.88 -18.08 20.28
N GLY A 65 -1.07 -19.09 20.69
CA GLY A 65 0.39 -19.07 20.58
C GLY A 65 0.87 -18.94 19.12
N THR A 66 0.11 -19.51 18.18
CA THR A 66 0.41 -19.39 16.75
C THR A 66 0.24 -17.96 16.27
N PHE A 67 -0.78 -17.23 16.74
CA PHE A 67 -0.96 -15.82 16.41
C PHE A 67 0.28 -14.99 16.78
N PHE A 68 0.75 -15.11 18.03
CA PHE A 68 1.88 -14.34 18.53
C PHE A 68 3.22 -14.68 17.86
N ASN A 69 3.33 -15.82 17.17
CA ASN A 69 4.48 -16.13 16.31
C ASN A 69 4.54 -15.29 15.03
N TYR A 70 3.40 -14.70 14.61
CA TYR A 70 3.28 -13.92 13.38
C TYR A 70 3.01 -12.44 13.60
N PHE A 71 2.23 -12.12 14.64
CA PHE A 71 1.80 -10.76 14.96
C PHE A 71 1.93 -10.51 16.46
N PRO A 72 2.80 -9.58 16.90
CA PRO A 72 2.95 -9.25 18.32
C PRO A 72 1.65 -8.75 18.98
N SER A 73 0.75 -8.14 18.22
CA SER A 73 -0.60 -7.72 18.65
C SER A 73 -1.52 -7.60 17.44
N LYS A 74 -2.84 -7.37 17.67
CA LYS A 74 -3.80 -7.11 16.59
C LYS A 74 -3.49 -5.83 15.81
N ASP A 75 -2.84 -4.85 16.43
CA ASP A 75 -2.40 -3.62 15.79
C ASP A 75 -1.37 -3.89 14.68
N HIS A 76 -0.52 -4.89 14.86
CA HIS A 76 0.48 -5.28 13.86
C HIS A 76 -0.16 -5.85 12.57
N ILE A 77 -1.41 -6.25 12.60
CA ILE A 77 -2.17 -6.61 11.39
C ILE A 77 -2.47 -5.36 10.57
N LEU A 78 -2.82 -4.23 11.21
CA LEU A 78 -3.03 -2.95 10.52
C LEU A 78 -1.72 -2.42 9.91
N LEU A 79 -0.60 -2.56 10.66
CA LEU A 79 0.72 -2.22 10.13
C LEU A 79 1.10 -3.10 8.94
N ALA A 80 0.84 -4.41 9.02
CA ALA A 80 1.08 -5.34 7.91
C ALA A 80 0.24 -5.01 6.68
N PHE A 81 -1.00 -4.53 6.87
CA PHE A 81 -1.82 -4.03 5.77
C PHE A 81 -1.18 -2.79 5.11
N GLY A 82 -0.75 -1.83 5.90
CA GLY A 82 -0.06 -0.64 5.42
C GLY A 82 1.21 -0.99 4.63
N GLU A 83 2.05 -1.87 5.15
CA GLU A 83 3.26 -2.35 4.47
C GLU A 83 2.93 -3.08 3.16
N MET A 84 1.84 -3.85 3.12
CA MET A 84 1.38 -4.48 1.87
C MET A 84 1.02 -3.43 0.81
N GLN A 85 0.31 -2.37 1.17
CA GLN A 85 -0.06 -1.30 0.25
C GLN A 85 1.17 -0.50 -0.21
N LEU A 86 2.09 -0.22 0.71
CA LEU A 86 3.35 0.42 0.39
C LEU A 86 4.18 -0.41 -0.60
N GLY A 87 4.28 -1.73 -0.40
CA GLY A 87 4.96 -2.62 -1.33
C GLY A 87 4.34 -2.62 -2.74
N LYS A 88 3.00 -2.52 -2.85
CA LYS A 88 2.33 -2.35 -4.15
C LYS A 88 2.74 -1.03 -4.82
N LEU A 89 2.82 0.06 -4.06
CA LEU A 89 3.25 1.35 -4.58
C LEU A 89 4.72 1.33 -5.00
N GLU A 90 5.60 0.77 -4.19
CA GLU A 90 7.03 0.59 -4.50
C GLU A 90 7.22 -0.19 -5.81
N ALA A 91 6.51 -1.30 -5.98
CA ALA A 91 6.55 -2.11 -7.20
C ALA A 91 6.03 -1.33 -8.42
N ALA A 92 4.94 -0.59 -8.26
CA ALA A 92 4.37 0.23 -9.33
C ALA A 92 5.34 1.35 -9.75
N VAL A 93 6.00 2.02 -8.81
CA VAL A 93 7.01 3.07 -9.09
C VAL A 93 8.23 2.48 -9.78
N ALA A 94 8.73 1.32 -9.35
CA ALA A 94 9.85 0.63 -9.99
C ALA A 94 9.52 0.25 -11.45
N GLU A 95 8.31 -0.24 -11.70
CA GLU A 95 7.83 -0.55 -13.05
C GLU A 95 7.73 0.72 -13.91
N ALA A 96 7.19 1.82 -13.38
CA ALA A 96 7.07 3.09 -14.10
C ALA A 96 8.44 3.65 -14.55
N ARG A 97 9.47 3.46 -13.73
CA ARG A 97 10.85 3.89 -14.07
C ARG A 97 11.45 3.11 -15.23
N SER A 98 11.14 1.83 -15.34
CA SER A 98 11.66 0.94 -16.40
C SER A 98 10.76 0.90 -17.63
N SER A 99 9.55 1.46 -17.55
CA SER A 99 8.57 1.46 -18.65
C SER A 99 8.69 2.70 -19.54
N GLN A 100 8.09 2.62 -20.72
CA GLN A 100 7.89 3.76 -21.63
C GLN A 100 6.59 4.53 -21.36
N LEU A 101 5.86 4.16 -20.30
CA LEU A 101 4.62 4.83 -19.94
C LEU A 101 4.88 6.27 -19.51
N SER A 102 4.02 7.19 -19.94
CA SER A 102 4.00 8.55 -19.40
C SER A 102 3.57 8.54 -17.92
N VAL A 103 3.94 9.58 -17.18
CA VAL A 103 3.51 9.73 -15.79
C VAL A 103 1.98 9.84 -15.72
N GLU A 104 1.34 10.46 -16.70
CA GLU A 104 -0.12 10.50 -16.81
C GLU A 104 -0.72 9.10 -16.89
N GLN A 105 -0.22 8.27 -17.82
CA GLN A 105 -0.69 6.88 -17.97
C GLN A 105 -0.48 6.07 -16.70
N PHE A 106 0.66 6.25 -16.03
CA PHE A 106 0.95 5.62 -14.75
C PHE A 106 -0.06 6.03 -13.67
N LEU A 107 -0.29 7.34 -13.49
CA LEU A 107 -1.23 7.87 -12.49
C LEU A 107 -2.67 7.42 -12.76
N ARG A 108 -3.09 7.32 -14.02
CA ARG A 108 -4.40 6.80 -14.42
C ARG A 108 -4.57 5.31 -14.09
N ALA A 109 -3.50 4.51 -14.17
CA ALA A 109 -3.53 3.08 -13.86
C ALA A 109 -3.41 2.78 -12.35
N LEU A 110 -2.89 3.73 -11.56
CA LEU A 110 -2.61 3.52 -10.14
C LEU A 110 -3.85 3.18 -9.29
N PRO A 111 -5.03 3.81 -9.48
CA PRO A 111 -6.23 3.45 -8.72
C PRO A 111 -6.60 1.98 -8.81
N GLU A 112 -6.54 1.39 -9.99
CA GLU A 112 -6.87 -0.03 -10.19
C GLU A 112 -5.95 -0.96 -9.39
N ARG A 113 -4.66 -0.63 -9.31
CA ARG A 113 -3.67 -1.40 -8.56
C ARG A 113 -3.80 -1.25 -7.05
N MET A 114 -4.13 -0.04 -6.58
CA MET A 114 -4.17 0.27 -5.16
C MET A 114 -5.51 -0.09 -4.49
N THR A 115 -6.61 -0.15 -5.26
CA THR A 115 -7.95 -0.40 -4.75
C THR A 115 -8.43 -1.85 -4.87
N GLN A 116 -7.50 -2.80 -5.00
CA GLN A 116 -7.81 -4.24 -4.97
C GLN A 116 -8.15 -4.70 -3.55
N GLU A 117 -8.78 -5.89 -3.42
CA GLU A 117 -9.05 -6.47 -2.11
C GLU A 117 -7.79 -6.49 -1.20
N PRO A 118 -7.92 -6.23 0.11
CA PRO A 118 -9.17 -5.97 0.85
C PRO A 118 -9.62 -4.49 0.88
N THR A 119 -8.98 -3.58 0.15
CA THR A 119 -9.25 -2.12 0.16
C THR A 119 -10.64 -1.76 -0.39
N ARG A 120 -11.32 -2.69 -1.06
CA ARG A 120 -12.69 -2.48 -1.58
C ARG A 120 -13.78 -2.45 -0.50
N ASN A 121 -13.44 -2.81 0.74
CA ASN A 121 -14.38 -2.79 1.85
C ASN A 121 -14.25 -1.46 2.63
N PRO A 122 -15.29 -0.59 2.64
CA PRO A 122 -15.24 0.70 3.34
C PRO A 122 -14.97 0.56 4.84
N ALA A 123 -15.48 -0.50 5.48
CA ALA A 123 -15.27 -0.72 6.92
C ALA A 123 -13.79 -1.03 7.24
N ILE A 124 -13.09 -1.76 6.36
CA ILE A 124 -11.64 -2.01 6.51
C ILE A 124 -10.88 -0.69 6.37
N VAL A 125 -11.18 0.11 5.34
CA VAL A 125 -10.52 1.41 5.14
C VAL A 125 -10.77 2.33 6.33
N ARG A 126 -12.02 2.39 6.83
CA ARG A 126 -12.36 3.18 8.03
C ARG A 126 -11.56 2.73 9.25
N THR A 127 -11.44 1.43 9.47
CA THR A 127 -10.64 0.87 10.57
C THR A 127 -9.17 1.27 10.46
N LEU A 128 -8.61 1.24 9.27
CA LEU A 128 -7.23 1.68 9.02
C LEU A 128 -7.05 3.17 9.31
N LEU A 129 -7.98 4.00 8.84
CA LEU A 129 -7.93 5.45 9.11
C LEU A 129 -8.06 5.76 10.61
N GLN A 130 -8.90 5.02 11.34
CA GLN A 130 -8.99 5.12 12.80
C GLN A 130 -7.67 4.73 13.50
N ALA A 131 -6.95 3.74 12.97
CA ALA A 131 -5.67 3.31 13.52
C ALA A 131 -4.61 4.42 13.52
N TYR A 132 -4.65 5.36 12.56
CA TYR A 132 -3.77 6.54 12.56
C TYR A 132 -3.92 7.40 13.81
N LEU A 133 -5.08 7.36 14.47
CA LEU A 133 -5.42 8.13 15.66
C LEU A 133 -5.39 7.30 16.95
N SER A 134 -4.98 6.03 16.87
CA SER A 134 -5.02 5.06 17.96
C SER A 134 -3.83 5.18 18.93
N THR A 135 -3.16 4.09 19.21
CA THR A 135 -2.01 4.07 20.13
C THR A 135 -0.79 4.80 19.58
N THR A 136 0.09 5.29 20.47
CA THR A 136 1.33 6.00 20.08
C THR A 136 2.21 5.15 19.17
N ALA A 137 2.39 3.87 19.48
CA ALA A 137 3.24 2.97 18.68
C ALA A 137 2.72 2.77 17.25
N VAL A 138 1.40 2.59 17.08
CA VAL A 138 0.79 2.47 15.74
C VAL A 138 0.93 3.79 14.99
N ARG A 139 0.68 4.91 15.65
CA ARG A 139 0.80 6.24 15.05
C ARG A 139 2.22 6.52 14.56
N GLU A 140 3.25 6.21 15.35
CA GLU A 140 4.65 6.40 14.96
C GLU A 140 5.01 5.56 13.73
N ALA A 141 4.65 4.29 13.71
CA ALA A 141 4.87 3.41 12.56
C ALA A 141 4.12 3.91 11.31
N MET A 142 2.88 4.41 11.47
CA MET A 142 2.11 5.00 10.37
C MET A 142 2.74 6.30 9.84
N VAL A 143 3.28 7.15 10.72
CA VAL A 143 4.00 8.38 10.31
C VAL A 143 5.23 8.02 9.50
N ASP A 144 6.01 7.02 9.90
CA ASP A 144 7.18 6.57 9.14
C ASP A 144 6.77 6.02 7.76
N MET A 145 5.75 5.19 7.71
CA MET A 145 5.20 4.69 6.44
C MET A 145 4.73 5.84 5.54
N GLN A 146 4.09 6.87 6.09
CA GLN A 146 3.67 8.05 5.32
C GLN A 146 4.86 8.85 4.76
N ARG A 147 6.00 8.88 5.44
CA ARG A 147 7.22 9.47 4.88
C ARG A 147 7.73 8.68 3.66
N ARG A 148 7.71 7.35 3.73
CA ARG A 148 8.07 6.48 2.60
C ARG A 148 7.12 6.66 1.42
N VAL A 149 5.82 6.70 1.67
CA VAL A 149 4.79 6.97 0.65
C VAL A 149 5.02 8.35 0.01
N HIS A 150 5.28 9.38 0.82
CA HIS A 150 5.58 10.71 0.31
C HIS A 150 6.82 10.74 -0.58
N ALA A 151 7.89 10.05 -0.17
CA ALA A 151 9.11 9.95 -0.97
C ALA A 151 8.85 9.28 -2.34
N LEU A 152 8.03 8.24 -2.39
CA LEU A 152 7.63 7.57 -3.66
C LEU A 152 6.81 8.50 -4.56
N HIS A 153 5.84 9.22 -4.00
CA HIS A 153 5.08 10.22 -4.77
C HIS A 153 5.98 11.34 -5.30
N THR A 154 6.93 11.83 -4.48
CA THR A 154 7.91 12.84 -4.92
C THR A 154 8.73 12.32 -6.10
N GLN A 155 9.19 11.06 -6.05
CA GLN A 155 9.93 10.44 -7.16
C GLN A 155 9.13 10.36 -8.46
N ILE A 156 7.83 10.04 -8.38
CA ILE A 156 6.94 10.03 -9.56
C ILE A 156 6.81 11.43 -10.15
N ILE A 157 6.58 12.43 -9.31
CA ILE A 157 6.42 13.82 -9.74
C ILE A 157 7.73 14.34 -10.35
N GLN A 158 8.89 14.08 -9.72
CA GLN A 158 10.22 14.44 -10.26
C GLN A 158 10.45 13.83 -11.64
N MET A 159 10.15 12.54 -11.81
CA MET A 159 10.26 11.87 -13.10
C MET A 159 9.40 12.56 -14.17
N GLY A 160 8.18 13.00 -13.83
CA GLY A 160 7.31 13.74 -14.74
C GLY A 160 7.86 15.14 -15.05
N GLN A 161 8.46 15.83 -14.09
CA GLN A 161 9.13 17.12 -14.32
C GLN A 161 10.34 16.98 -15.24
N GLU A 162 11.18 15.97 -15.01
CA GLU A 162 12.36 15.68 -15.85
C GLU A 162 11.98 15.33 -17.29
N ARG A 163 10.82 14.70 -17.50
CA ARG A 163 10.27 14.35 -18.83
C ARG A 163 9.48 15.49 -19.49
N GLY A 164 9.27 16.62 -18.79
CA GLY A 164 8.42 17.73 -19.27
C GLY A 164 6.91 17.41 -19.27
N GLU A 165 6.49 16.35 -18.60
CA GLU A 165 5.09 15.93 -18.49
C GLU A 165 4.36 16.63 -17.33
N ILE A 166 5.09 17.15 -16.34
CA ILE A 166 4.59 17.87 -15.18
C ILE A 166 5.24 19.25 -15.10
N ARG A 167 4.45 20.24 -14.67
CA ARG A 167 4.91 21.62 -14.43
C ARG A 167 6.07 21.67 -13.43
N ILE A 168 7.00 22.62 -13.64
CA ILE A 168 8.24 22.77 -12.84
C ILE A 168 8.21 23.97 -11.90
N ASP A 169 7.19 24.81 -11.98
CA ASP A 169 7.05 26.03 -11.16
C ASP A 169 6.64 25.77 -9.70
N ILE A 170 6.26 24.52 -9.37
CA ILE A 170 6.02 24.06 -8.01
C ILE A 170 7.00 22.91 -7.71
N PRO A 171 7.66 22.91 -6.54
CA PRO A 171 8.55 21.82 -6.15
C PRO A 171 7.83 20.46 -6.12
N ALA A 172 8.50 19.40 -6.58
CA ALA A 172 7.93 18.05 -6.64
C ALA A 172 7.40 17.57 -5.27
N ALA A 173 8.08 17.89 -4.18
CA ALA A 173 7.67 17.51 -2.83
C ALA A 173 6.33 18.17 -2.43
N GLU A 174 6.10 19.43 -2.82
CA GLU A 174 4.83 20.11 -2.55
C GLU A 174 3.68 19.51 -3.36
N MET A 175 3.91 19.21 -4.64
CA MET A 175 2.91 18.51 -5.46
C MET A 175 2.62 17.11 -4.91
N ALA A 176 3.64 16.39 -4.41
CA ALA A 176 3.47 15.09 -3.78
C ALA A 176 2.64 15.18 -2.48
N ASN A 177 2.75 16.28 -1.72
CA ASN A 177 1.88 16.55 -0.58
C ASN A 177 0.42 16.67 -1.01
N VAL A 178 0.13 17.47 -2.03
CA VAL A 178 -1.23 17.65 -2.57
C VAL A 178 -1.77 16.30 -3.10
N PHE A 179 -0.95 15.55 -3.84
CA PHE A 179 -1.32 14.24 -4.34
C PHE A 179 -1.72 13.30 -3.19
N ARG A 180 -0.88 13.21 -2.15
CA ARG A 180 -1.13 12.38 -0.96
C ARG A 180 -2.40 12.82 -0.22
N GLN A 181 -2.62 14.12 -0.05
CA GLN A 181 -3.83 14.68 0.57
C GLN A 181 -5.08 14.33 -0.22
N THR A 182 -5.02 14.40 -1.55
CA THR A 182 -6.12 14.00 -2.44
C THR A 182 -6.45 12.52 -2.28
N VAL A 183 -5.44 11.64 -2.30
CA VAL A 183 -5.63 10.20 -2.10
C VAL A 183 -6.23 9.91 -0.72
N PHE A 184 -5.67 10.49 0.34
CA PHE A 184 -6.14 10.28 1.71
C PHE A 184 -7.56 10.81 1.92
N GLY A 185 -7.85 12.02 1.43
CA GLY A 185 -9.19 12.61 1.49
C GLY A 185 -10.23 11.79 0.73
N THR A 186 -9.87 11.26 -0.44
CA THR A 186 -10.75 10.38 -1.22
C THR A 186 -11.05 9.09 -0.46
N LEU A 187 -10.03 8.45 0.14
CA LEU A 187 -10.21 7.26 0.98
C LEU A 187 -11.12 7.54 2.19
N LEU A 188 -10.88 8.66 2.89
CA LEU A 188 -11.65 9.05 4.05
C LEU A 188 -13.13 9.26 3.68
N MET A 189 -13.41 10.11 2.69
CA MET A 189 -14.78 10.42 2.28
C MET A 189 -15.51 9.17 1.78
N TRP A 190 -14.85 8.38 0.95
CA TRP A 190 -15.43 7.12 0.48
C TRP A 190 -15.72 6.15 1.63
N SER A 191 -14.83 6.03 2.62
CA SER A 191 -15.05 5.14 3.77
C SER A 191 -16.25 5.53 4.63
N LEU A 192 -16.63 6.81 4.62
CA LEU A 192 -17.78 7.33 5.37
C LEU A 192 -19.10 7.13 4.64
N TYR A 193 -19.12 7.37 3.33
CA TYR A 193 -20.36 7.36 2.55
C TYR A 193 -20.61 6.03 1.84
N GLY A 194 -19.58 5.39 1.29
CA GLY A 194 -19.66 4.06 0.67
C GLY A 194 -20.57 3.96 -0.56
N ASP A 195 -20.89 5.09 -1.18
CA ASP A 195 -21.94 5.29 -2.19
C ASP A 195 -21.51 5.00 -3.64
N ALA A 196 -20.23 4.72 -3.85
CA ALA A 196 -19.66 4.47 -5.18
C ALA A 196 -18.43 3.54 -5.09
N SER A 197 -17.91 3.12 -6.23
CA SER A 197 -16.64 2.39 -6.31
C SER A 197 -15.47 3.28 -5.88
N LEU A 198 -14.62 2.78 -4.96
CA LEU A 198 -13.40 3.49 -4.57
C LEU A 198 -12.49 3.75 -5.78
N THR A 199 -12.38 2.79 -6.69
CA THR A 199 -11.57 2.93 -7.91
C THR A 199 -12.05 4.11 -8.74
N ASP A 200 -13.38 4.28 -8.93
CA ASP A 200 -13.93 5.36 -9.73
C ASP A 200 -13.77 6.72 -9.04
N ARG A 201 -14.01 6.77 -7.72
CA ARG A 201 -13.74 7.97 -6.92
C ARG A 201 -12.28 8.40 -7.01
N MET A 202 -11.36 7.45 -6.88
CA MET A 202 -9.93 7.72 -6.97
C MET A 202 -9.54 8.17 -8.37
N ARG A 203 -10.08 7.53 -9.41
CA ARG A 203 -9.84 7.92 -10.81
C ARG A 203 -10.27 9.36 -11.05
N THR A 204 -11.50 9.73 -10.67
CA THR A 204 -12.00 11.11 -10.82
C THR A 204 -11.12 12.11 -10.06
N SER A 205 -10.76 11.82 -8.81
CA SER A 205 -9.91 12.70 -8.01
C SER A 205 -8.54 12.92 -8.67
N LEU A 206 -7.93 11.87 -9.23
CA LEU A 206 -6.64 11.97 -9.91
C LEU A 206 -6.74 12.64 -11.28
N GLU A 207 -7.86 12.50 -12.00
CA GLU A 207 -8.10 13.24 -13.25
C GLU A 207 -8.20 14.75 -13.01
N VAL A 208 -8.94 15.15 -11.98
CA VAL A 208 -9.03 16.56 -11.59
C VAL A 208 -7.67 17.09 -11.14
N LEU A 209 -6.96 16.33 -10.32
CA LEU A 209 -5.61 16.69 -9.88
C LEU A 209 -4.64 16.81 -11.05
N TRP A 210 -4.69 15.89 -12.02
CA TRP A 210 -3.83 15.91 -13.21
C TRP A 210 -3.95 17.21 -13.99
N SER A 211 -5.13 17.76 -14.14
CA SER A 211 -5.33 19.06 -14.82
C SER A 211 -4.56 20.21 -14.16
N GLY A 212 -4.26 20.11 -12.87
CA GLY A 212 -3.42 21.06 -12.14
C GLY A 212 -1.92 20.73 -12.18
N LEU A 213 -1.57 19.48 -12.46
CA LEU A 213 -0.17 19.00 -12.54
C LEU A 213 0.42 19.17 -13.95
N ALA A 214 -0.40 19.06 -14.99
CA ALA A 214 0.03 19.14 -16.38
C ALA A 214 0.77 20.47 -16.67
N PRO A 215 1.67 20.52 -17.67
CA PRO A 215 2.34 21.73 -18.07
C PRO A 215 1.33 22.81 -18.44
N ARG A 216 1.55 24.04 -17.95
CA ARG A 216 0.70 25.18 -18.36
C ARG A 216 1.11 25.61 -19.78
N ASN A 217 0.18 25.61 -20.72
CA ASN A 217 0.38 26.26 -22.00
C ASN A 217 0.56 27.76 -21.76
N PRO A 218 1.68 28.38 -22.16
CA PRO A 218 1.92 29.80 -21.91
C PRO A 218 0.92 30.72 -22.63
N THR A 219 0.11 30.20 -23.54
CA THR A 219 -0.91 30.95 -24.29
C THR A 219 -2.32 30.89 -23.69
N ALA A 220 -2.56 30.08 -22.64
CA ALA A 220 -3.85 29.97 -21.98
C ALA A 220 -3.88 30.80 -20.68
N GLY A 221 -4.14 32.11 -20.80
CA GLY A 221 -4.67 32.94 -19.72
C GLY A 221 -3.68 33.48 -18.71
N ALA A 222 -3.08 34.61 -19.03
CA ALA A 222 -2.47 35.52 -18.07
C ALA A 222 -3.52 36.25 -17.20
N ASN A 223 -4.22 35.52 -16.33
CA ASN A 223 -5.04 36.13 -15.27
C ASN A 223 -5.15 35.14 -14.08
N VAL A 224 -4.02 34.80 -13.48
CA VAL A 224 -4.05 34.18 -12.15
C VAL A 224 -3.79 35.28 -11.14
N VAL A 225 -4.86 35.79 -10.54
CA VAL A 225 -4.78 36.59 -9.34
C VAL A 225 -4.16 35.69 -8.26
N PRO A 226 -3.06 36.08 -7.60
CA PRO A 226 -2.53 35.30 -6.49
C PRO A 226 -3.56 35.25 -5.37
N LEU A 227 -4.03 34.04 -5.03
CA LEU A 227 -5.06 33.80 -4.03
C LEU A 227 -4.60 34.12 -2.59
N PHE A 228 -3.30 34.33 -2.38
CA PHE A 228 -2.76 34.67 -1.06
C PHE A 228 -1.62 35.69 -1.22
N THR A 229 -1.87 36.93 -0.87
CA THR A 229 -0.84 37.84 -0.38
C THR A 229 -0.75 37.58 1.12
N CYS A 230 0.36 37.01 1.60
CA CYS A 230 0.69 37.10 3.02
C CYS A 230 0.80 38.61 3.34
N GLY A 231 -0.16 39.14 4.09
CA GLY A 231 -0.01 40.41 4.77
C GLY A 231 1.03 40.25 5.89
N ASP A 232 1.94 41.19 5.93
CA ASP A 232 2.95 41.36 6.98
C ASP A 232 2.32 41.46 8.40
#